data_01e4ac27ee16241dc86430319f02aa6d
#
_entry.id   01e4ac27ee16241dc86430319f02aa6d
#
_cell.length_a   1.000
_cell.length_b   1.000
_cell.length_c   1.000
_cell.angle_alpha   90.00
_cell.angle_beta   90.00
_cell.angle_gamma   90.00
#
_symmetry.space_group_name_H-M   'P 1'
#
loop_
_entity.id
_entity.type
_entity.pdbx_description
1 polymer ?
#
loop_
_entity_poly.entity_id
_entity_poly.type
_entity_poly.pdbx_seq_one_letter_code
_entity_poly.pdbx_strand_id
1 'polypeptide(L)'
;VKRLMIDMVKKLEETIGARPITAISKLDMHWRQPEIKRTKTVCTYCGVGCSFEMWTRDRHILKVQPVVDAPANGISTCIKGKFAWDFVNDPKRLTTPLIRNNGKFREASWDEALDLVADRLLQIRDNHGPDAIGFIGSSKASNEEAYLTQKIARAIIGTNSVDNSSRYCQNPAT
;
A
#
# COMPACT_ATOMS: atom_id res chain seq x y z
N VAL A 1 31.04 9.79 -17.76
CA VAL A 1 30.57 8.53 -17.15
C VAL A 1 29.07 8.61 -16.85
N LYS A 2 28.59 9.65 -16.16
CA LYS A 2 27.18 9.79 -15.72
C LYS A 2 26.19 9.86 -16.89
N ARG A 3 26.49 10.65 -17.93
CA ARG A 3 25.63 10.78 -19.12
C ARG A 3 25.55 9.48 -19.90
N LEU A 4 26.67 8.76 -19.97
CA LEU A 4 26.76 7.46 -20.63
C LEU A 4 25.90 6.38 -19.93
N MET A 5 25.88 6.38 -18.60
CA MET A 5 25.03 5.47 -17.83
C MET A 5 23.54 5.78 -18.02
N ILE A 6 23.16 7.05 -18.05
CA ILE A 6 21.77 7.46 -18.29
C ILE A 6 21.32 7.07 -19.69
N ASP A 7 22.18 7.24 -20.68
CA ASP A 7 21.88 6.90 -22.08
C ASP A 7 21.82 5.38 -22.31
N MET A 8 22.71 4.60 -21.66
CA MET A 8 22.61 3.13 -21.63
C MET A 8 21.30 2.64 -20.99
N VAL A 9 20.88 3.29 -19.91
CA VAL A 9 19.69 2.95 -19.20
C VAL A 9 18.44 3.22 -20.04
N LYS A 10 18.36 4.38 -20.70
CA LYS A 10 17.26 4.70 -21.63
C LYS A 10 17.21 3.71 -22.80
N LYS A 11 18.35 3.36 -23.34
CA LYS A 11 18.44 2.40 -24.43
C LYS A 11 18.01 0.99 -24.03
N LEU A 12 18.27 0.59 -22.78
CA LEU A 12 17.78 -0.67 -22.21
C LEU A 12 16.26 -0.63 -22.01
N GLU A 13 15.70 0.48 -21.53
CA GLU A 13 14.24 0.68 -21.39
C GLU A 13 13.53 0.57 -22.75
N GLU A 14 14.10 1.17 -23.79
CA GLU A 14 13.58 1.11 -25.16
C GLU A 14 13.66 -0.30 -25.77
N THR A 15 14.71 -1.06 -25.42
CA THR A 15 14.96 -2.39 -26.01
C THR A 15 14.16 -3.51 -25.34
N ILE A 16 13.92 -3.41 -24.02
CA ILE A 16 13.32 -4.50 -23.23
C ILE A 16 11.83 -4.25 -22.97
N GLY A 17 11.32 -3.04 -23.28
CA GLY A 17 9.91 -2.68 -23.03
C GLY A 17 9.50 -2.72 -21.56
N ALA A 18 10.44 -2.97 -20.67
CA ALA A 18 10.25 -2.97 -19.23
C ALA A 18 10.98 -1.77 -18.63
N ARG A 19 10.48 -1.24 -17.54
CA ARG A 19 11.21 -0.27 -16.71
C ARG A 19 12.04 -1.02 -15.63
N PRO A 20 13.13 -1.72 -16.00
CA PRO A 20 13.91 -2.47 -15.01
C PRO A 20 14.67 -1.54 -14.06
N ILE A 21 14.51 -0.21 -14.21
CA ILE A 21 15.51 0.74 -13.71
C ILE A 21 14.91 1.82 -12.80
N THR A 22 13.69 1.65 -12.35
CA THR A 22 13.23 2.38 -11.16
C THR A 22 14.23 2.28 -10.01
N ALA A 23 14.95 1.17 -9.91
CA ALA A 23 15.99 1.00 -8.90
C ALA A 23 17.23 1.88 -9.15
N ILE A 24 17.65 2.09 -10.41
CA ILE A 24 18.85 2.88 -10.74
C ILE A 24 18.54 4.38 -10.79
N SER A 25 17.36 4.77 -11.28
CA SER A 25 16.91 6.17 -11.20
C SER A 25 16.72 6.63 -9.75
N LYS A 26 16.47 5.71 -8.83
CA LYS A 26 16.42 5.95 -7.38
C LYS A 26 17.80 6.10 -6.74
N LEU A 27 18.87 5.83 -7.47
CA LEU A 27 20.26 6.04 -7.05
C LEU A 27 20.79 7.43 -7.45
N ASP A 28 19.92 8.42 -7.64
CA ASP A 28 20.39 9.79 -7.94
C ASP A 28 21.25 10.32 -6.79
N MET A 29 22.55 10.39 -7.06
CA MET A 29 23.58 10.75 -6.09
C MET A 29 23.71 12.27 -5.86
N HIS A 30 22.88 13.08 -6.51
CA HIS A 30 22.93 14.55 -6.38
C HIS A 30 22.05 15.10 -5.26
N TRP A 31 21.47 14.24 -4.44
CA TRP A 31 20.63 14.68 -3.33
C TRP A 31 21.50 15.36 -2.26
N ARG A 32 21.26 16.63 -2.05
CA ARG A 32 21.86 17.34 -0.92
C ARG A 32 21.26 16.80 0.37
N GLN A 33 22.12 16.39 1.27
CA GLN A 33 21.72 15.78 2.56
C GLN A 33 20.74 16.65 3.37
N PRO A 34 20.89 17.99 3.45
CA PRO A 34 19.97 18.85 4.20
C PRO A 34 18.55 18.90 3.66
N GLU A 35 18.35 18.59 2.38
CA GLU A 35 17.04 18.63 1.72
C GLU A 35 16.25 17.31 1.88
N ILE A 36 16.90 16.28 2.43
CA ILE A 36 16.29 14.95 2.56
C ILE A 36 15.84 14.73 3.99
N LYS A 37 14.53 14.55 4.15
CA LYS A 37 13.95 14.08 5.39
C LYS A 37 14.06 12.55 5.46
N ARG A 38 14.62 12.03 6.56
CA ARG A 38 14.71 10.60 6.86
C ARG A 38 13.75 10.25 7.98
N THR A 39 12.89 9.28 7.76
CA THR A 39 11.87 8.89 8.72
C THR A 39 11.88 7.38 8.87
N LYS A 40 12.13 6.89 10.08
CA LYS A 40 11.92 5.47 10.41
C LYS A 40 10.42 5.21 10.42
N THR A 41 10.00 4.16 9.74
CA THR A 41 8.59 3.76 9.64
C THR A 41 8.47 2.26 9.44
N VAL A 42 7.23 1.77 9.43
CA VAL A 42 6.90 0.36 9.24
C VAL A 42 6.33 0.15 7.84
N CYS A 43 6.70 -0.95 7.23
CA CYS A 43 6.16 -1.37 5.93
C CYS A 43 4.69 -1.74 6.05
N THR A 44 3.86 -1.22 5.15
CA THR A 44 2.41 -1.45 5.12
C THR A 44 2.00 -2.61 4.20
N TYR A 45 2.96 -3.33 3.60
CA TYR A 45 2.64 -4.38 2.62
C TYR A 45 2.11 -5.68 3.22
N CYS A 46 2.52 -6.05 4.42
CA CYS A 46 2.06 -7.27 5.06
C CYS A 46 2.27 -7.25 6.57
N GLY A 47 1.73 -8.26 7.26
CA GLY A 47 1.78 -8.39 8.71
C GLY A 47 3.17 -8.67 9.33
N VAL A 48 4.24 -8.79 8.53
CA VAL A 48 5.61 -8.96 9.07
C VAL A 48 6.04 -7.73 9.88
N GLY A 49 5.56 -6.53 9.50
CA GLY A 49 5.91 -5.30 10.25
C GLY A 49 7.36 -4.87 10.08
N CYS A 50 7.94 -5.08 8.91
CA CYS A 50 9.32 -4.69 8.62
C CYS A 50 9.54 -3.20 8.84
N SER A 51 10.57 -2.83 9.60
CA SER A 51 10.98 -1.44 9.78
C SER A 51 12.01 -1.05 8.73
N PHE A 52 11.89 0.17 8.23
CA PHE A 52 12.85 0.77 7.30
C PHE A 52 12.91 2.28 7.47
N GLU A 53 13.93 2.90 6.91
CA GLU A 53 14.07 4.35 6.82
C GLU A 53 13.63 4.83 5.44
N MET A 54 12.62 5.68 5.41
CA MET A 54 12.10 6.30 4.20
C MET A 54 12.74 7.68 4.01
N TRP A 55 13.30 7.90 2.84
CA TRP A 55 13.92 9.16 2.45
C TRP A 55 12.99 9.93 1.55
N THR A 56 12.61 11.12 1.98
CA THR A 56 11.65 11.96 1.25
C THR A 56 12.20 13.36 1.01
N ARG A 57 11.76 13.98 -0.09
CA ARG A 57 11.95 15.40 -0.41
C ARG A 57 10.67 15.90 -1.07
N ASP A 58 10.19 17.06 -0.65
CA ASP A 58 8.99 17.71 -1.21
C ASP A 58 7.77 16.75 -1.28
N ARG A 59 7.59 15.94 -0.24
CA ARG A 59 6.55 14.90 -0.13
C ARG A 59 6.70 13.72 -1.09
N HIS A 60 7.78 13.65 -1.87
CA HIS A 60 8.08 12.50 -2.72
C HIS A 60 9.00 11.52 -2.00
N ILE A 61 8.70 10.24 -2.11
CA ILE A 61 9.58 9.17 -1.64
C ILE A 61 10.69 9.00 -2.68
N LEU A 62 11.93 9.13 -2.25
CA LEU A 62 13.12 9.01 -3.09
C LEU A 62 13.68 7.60 -3.05
N LYS A 63 13.73 7.01 -1.84
CA LYS A 63 14.19 5.64 -1.62
C LYS A 63 13.80 5.13 -0.24
N VAL A 64 13.91 3.82 -0.07
CA VAL A 64 13.79 3.12 1.19
C VAL A 64 15.13 2.45 1.53
N GLN A 65 15.60 2.64 2.76
CA GLN A 65 16.81 2.02 3.29
C GLN A 65 16.47 1.08 4.45
N PRO A 66 17.15 -0.07 4.58
CA PRO A 66 16.97 -0.92 5.75
C PRO A 66 17.47 -0.22 7.02
N VAL A 67 16.95 -0.65 8.15
CA VAL A 67 17.39 -0.26 9.49
C VAL A 67 18.07 -1.47 10.10
N VAL A 68 19.30 -1.30 10.56
CA VAL A 68 20.14 -2.44 11.01
C VAL A 68 19.57 -3.13 12.25
N ASP A 69 18.96 -2.36 13.14
CA ASP A 69 18.36 -2.79 14.40
C ASP A 69 16.85 -3.01 14.33
N ALA A 70 16.32 -3.24 13.14
CA ALA A 70 14.89 -3.47 12.95
C ALA A 70 14.43 -4.78 13.63
N PRO A 71 13.45 -4.74 14.54
CA PRO A 71 13.12 -5.89 15.38
C PRO A 71 12.51 -7.08 14.63
N ALA A 72 11.79 -6.82 13.54
CA ALA A 72 11.10 -7.86 12.78
C ALA A 72 11.93 -8.40 11.60
N ASN A 73 12.72 -7.57 10.96
CA ASN A 73 13.37 -7.89 9.69
C ASN A 73 14.89 -7.73 9.70
N GLY A 74 15.48 -7.22 10.79
CA GLY A 74 16.90 -6.89 10.81
C GLY A 74 17.26 -5.96 9.64
N ILE A 75 18.38 -6.23 8.98
CA ILE A 75 18.85 -5.44 7.84
C ILE A 75 18.11 -5.74 6.51
N SER A 76 17.32 -6.81 6.47
CA SER A 76 16.70 -7.28 5.22
C SER A 76 15.28 -6.76 5.06
N THR A 77 14.91 -6.44 3.82
CA THR A 77 13.53 -6.17 3.41
C THR A 77 13.24 -6.92 2.11
N CYS A 78 12.01 -7.38 1.92
CA CYS A 78 11.63 -8.00 0.68
C CYS A 78 11.57 -6.96 -0.46
N ILE A 79 11.49 -7.44 -1.69
CA ILE A 79 11.43 -6.60 -2.89
C ILE A 79 10.28 -5.58 -2.84
N LYS A 80 9.13 -5.94 -2.26
CA LYS A 80 7.97 -5.04 -2.15
C LYS A 80 8.27 -3.85 -1.25
N GLY A 81 8.73 -4.09 -0.02
CA GLY A 81 9.08 -3.01 0.90
C GLY A 81 10.23 -2.15 0.40
N LYS A 82 11.17 -2.74 -0.35
CA LYS A 82 12.34 -2.04 -0.86
C LYS A 82 12.05 -1.15 -2.06
N PHE A 83 11.20 -1.61 -3.00
CA PHE A 83 11.07 -0.97 -4.30
C PHE A 83 9.64 -0.63 -4.72
N ALA A 84 8.63 -1.31 -4.18
CA ALA A 84 7.26 -1.18 -4.66
C ALA A 84 6.48 -0.01 -3.99
N TRP A 85 7.09 1.13 -3.80
CA TRP A 85 6.47 2.35 -3.24
C TRP A 85 6.20 3.43 -4.31
N ASP A 86 6.47 3.16 -5.58
CA ASP A 86 6.26 4.11 -6.68
C ASP A 86 4.82 4.58 -6.80
N PHE A 87 3.86 3.69 -6.46
CA PHE A 87 2.44 4.04 -6.49
C PHE A 87 2.08 5.21 -5.56
N VAL A 88 2.88 5.47 -4.52
CA VAL A 88 2.66 6.62 -3.61
C VAL A 88 2.94 7.94 -4.33
N ASN A 89 3.93 7.93 -5.22
CA ASN A 89 4.34 9.11 -5.99
C ASN A 89 3.58 9.25 -7.32
N ASP A 90 2.73 8.26 -7.69
CA ASP A 90 2.03 8.27 -8.97
C ASP A 90 0.99 9.41 -9.01
N PRO A 91 1.05 10.31 -10.00
CA PRO A 91 0.09 11.40 -10.12
C PRO A 91 -1.35 10.94 -10.39
N LYS A 92 -1.54 9.68 -10.82
CA LYS A 92 -2.87 9.08 -11.01
C LYS A 92 -3.43 8.45 -9.73
N ARG A 93 -2.66 8.46 -8.63
CA ARG A 93 -3.15 7.94 -7.36
C ARG A 93 -4.35 8.73 -6.90
N LEU A 94 -5.42 8.03 -6.52
CA LEU A 94 -6.56 8.63 -5.85
C LEU A 94 -6.14 9.19 -4.50
N THR A 95 -6.41 10.44 -4.24
CA THR A 95 -6.09 11.16 -3.00
C THR A 95 -7.33 11.52 -2.18
N THR A 96 -8.50 11.40 -2.78
CA THR A 96 -9.80 11.64 -2.14
C THR A 96 -10.72 10.44 -2.37
N PRO A 97 -11.66 10.16 -1.47
CA PRO A 97 -12.71 9.17 -1.71
C PRO A 97 -13.56 9.54 -2.92
N LEU A 98 -14.05 8.51 -3.60
CA LEU A 98 -14.96 8.66 -4.73
C LEU A 98 -16.30 7.99 -4.42
N ILE A 99 -17.39 8.73 -4.55
CA ILE A 99 -18.75 8.21 -4.42
C ILE A 99 -19.40 8.16 -5.80
N ARG A 100 -20.03 7.01 -6.11
CA ARG A 100 -20.78 6.85 -7.35
C ARG A 100 -22.18 7.48 -7.18
N ASN A 101 -22.51 8.43 -8.04
CA ASN A 101 -23.83 9.02 -8.15
C ASN A 101 -24.28 8.98 -9.61
N ASN A 102 -25.45 8.38 -9.88
CA ASN A 102 -26.02 8.25 -11.24
C ASN A 102 -25.02 7.68 -12.28
N GLY A 103 -24.27 6.67 -11.89
CA GLY A 103 -23.29 6.00 -12.76
C GLY A 103 -21.94 6.70 -12.91
N LYS A 104 -21.79 7.93 -12.40
CA LYS A 104 -20.54 8.70 -12.45
C LYS A 104 -19.91 8.81 -11.07
N PHE A 105 -18.58 8.79 -11.01
CA PHE A 105 -17.85 9.04 -9.79
C PHE A 105 -17.71 10.55 -9.55
N ARG A 106 -17.88 10.98 -8.31
CA ARG A 106 -17.53 12.30 -7.83
C ARG A 106 -16.63 12.21 -6.61
N GLU A 107 -15.83 13.22 -6.39
CA GLU A 107 -15.04 13.35 -5.16
C GLU A 107 -15.94 13.61 -3.95
N ALA A 108 -15.54 13.10 -2.81
CA ALA A 108 -16.23 13.25 -1.53
C ALA A 108 -15.21 13.46 -0.40
N SER A 109 -15.68 13.98 0.74
CA SER A 109 -14.88 13.98 1.95
C SER A 109 -14.80 12.56 2.55
N TRP A 110 -13.82 12.36 3.44
CA TRP A 110 -13.73 11.10 4.20
C TRP A 110 -14.95 10.88 5.09
N ASP A 111 -15.45 11.92 5.74
CA ASP A 111 -16.62 11.84 6.62
C ASP A 111 -17.85 11.40 5.81
N GLU A 112 -18.14 12.07 4.69
CA GLU A 112 -19.24 11.69 3.80
C GLU A 112 -19.14 10.24 3.29
N ALA A 113 -17.94 9.82 2.92
CA ALA A 113 -17.72 8.46 2.41
C ALA A 113 -17.89 7.40 3.50
N LEU A 114 -17.38 7.66 4.70
CA LEU A 114 -17.47 6.75 5.84
C LEU A 114 -18.91 6.64 6.34
N ASP A 115 -19.63 7.76 6.46
CA ASP A 115 -21.05 7.78 6.84
C ASP A 115 -21.89 6.96 5.85
N LEU A 116 -21.68 7.17 4.55
CA LEU A 116 -22.39 6.41 3.52
C LEU A 116 -22.12 4.90 3.63
N VAL A 117 -20.87 4.50 3.88
CA VAL A 117 -20.51 3.08 4.05
C VAL A 117 -21.14 2.52 5.31
N ALA A 118 -21.07 3.24 6.43
CA ALA A 118 -21.65 2.81 7.69
C ALA A 118 -23.16 2.62 7.58
N ASP A 119 -23.86 3.61 7.05
CA ASP A 119 -25.32 3.58 6.88
C ASP A 119 -25.75 2.40 6.00
N ARG A 120 -25.03 2.15 4.90
CA ARG A 120 -25.35 1.04 4.00
C ARG A 120 -25.11 -0.33 4.62
N LEU A 121 -24.02 -0.51 5.35
CA LEU A 121 -23.73 -1.74 6.06
C LEU A 121 -24.77 -2.00 7.16
N LEU A 122 -25.14 -1.00 7.95
CA LEU A 122 -26.17 -1.11 8.97
C LEU A 122 -27.54 -1.41 8.36
N GLN A 123 -27.91 -0.75 7.28
CA GLN A 123 -29.15 -1.01 6.55
C GLN A 123 -29.24 -2.45 6.04
N ILE A 124 -28.16 -2.98 5.47
CA ILE A 124 -28.13 -4.37 4.99
C ILE A 124 -28.25 -5.34 6.17
N ARG A 125 -27.48 -5.10 7.24
CA ARG A 125 -27.54 -5.91 8.46
C ARG A 125 -28.95 -5.96 9.06
N ASP A 126 -29.60 -4.80 9.17
CA ASP A 126 -30.89 -4.68 9.83
C ASP A 126 -32.03 -5.27 8.98
N ASN A 127 -31.92 -5.22 7.65
CA ASN A 127 -32.93 -5.75 6.73
C ASN A 127 -32.76 -7.24 6.40
N HIS A 128 -31.51 -7.74 6.38
CA HIS A 128 -31.19 -9.09 5.86
C HIS A 128 -30.40 -9.96 6.83
N GLY A 129 -30.07 -9.41 8.01
CA GLY A 129 -29.25 -10.08 9.00
C GLY A 129 -27.75 -9.91 8.77
N PRO A 130 -26.92 -10.18 9.81
CA PRO A 130 -25.47 -9.96 9.77
C PRO A 130 -24.76 -10.84 8.74
N ASP A 131 -25.26 -12.05 8.49
CA ASP A 131 -24.64 -13.01 7.57
C ASP A 131 -24.87 -12.67 6.08
N ALA A 132 -25.67 -11.65 5.79
CA ALA A 132 -25.78 -11.07 4.44
C ALA A 132 -24.51 -10.26 4.06
N ILE A 133 -23.58 -10.02 5.01
CA ILE A 133 -22.35 -9.27 4.82
C ILE A 133 -21.15 -10.19 5.00
N GLY A 134 -20.28 -10.25 3.98
CA GLY A 134 -19.00 -10.95 4.05
C GLY A 134 -17.82 -9.98 3.99
N PHE A 135 -16.73 -10.33 4.68
CA PHE A 135 -15.48 -9.57 4.69
C PHE A 135 -14.35 -10.41 4.11
N ILE A 136 -13.60 -9.83 3.19
CA ILE A 136 -12.43 -10.48 2.61
C ILE A 136 -11.21 -9.58 2.88
N GLY A 137 -10.34 -10.05 3.77
CA GLY A 137 -9.07 -9.40 4.05
C GLY A 137 -8.01 -9.71 3.00
N SER A 138 -6.82 -9.16 3.21
CA SER A 138 -5.68 -9.35 2.32
C SER A 138 -4.44 -9.80 3.08
N SER A 139 -3.64 -10.68 2.47
CA SER A 139 -2.29 -10.98 2.93
C SER A 139 -1.32 -9.79 2.72
N LYS A 140 -1.75 -8.81 1.92
CA LYS A 140 -1.03 -7.54 1.69
C LYS A 140 -1.66 -6.42 2.51
N ALA A 141 -1.86 -6.66 3.78
CA ALA A 141 -2.40 -5.72 4.74
C ALA A 141 -1.54 -5.76 6.02
N SER A 142 -1.51 -4.67 6.76
CA SER A 142 -0.86 -4.65 8.08
C SER A 142 -1.64 -5.48 9.10
N ASN A 143 -1.02 -5.77 10.22
CA ASN A 143 -1.70 -6.46 11.33
C ASN A 143 -2.89 -5.65 11.86
N GLU A 144 -2.75 -4.32 11.89
CA GLU A 144 -3.79 -3.39 12.33
C GLU A 144 -5.00 -3.44 11.40
N GLU A 145 -4.78 -3.45 10.09
CA GLU A 145 -5.86 -3.56 9.10
C GLU A 145 -6.58 -4.90 9.20
N ALA A 146 -5.84 -6.01 9.36
CA ALA A 146 -6.40 -7.34 9.55
C ALA A 146 -7.23 -7.43 10.85
N TYR A 147 -6.70 -6.86 11.94
CA TYR A 147 -7.41 -6.79 13.22
C TYR A 147 -8.70 -5.97 13.12
N LEU A 148 -8.63 -4.77 12.53
CA LEU A 148 -9.79 -3.89 12.38
C LEU A 148 -10.87 -4.52 11.51
N THR A 149 -10.50 -5.18 10.42
CA THR A 149 -11.44 -5.91 9.55
C THR A 149 -12.21 -6.95 10.35
N GLN A 150 -11.52 -7.77 11.14
CA GLN A 150 -12.16 -8.76 11.99
C GLN A 150 -13.01 -8.16 13.11
N LYS A 151 -12.54 -7.06 13.70
CA LYS A 151 -13.29 -6.36 14.75
C LYS A 151 -14.60 -5.77 14.23
N ILE A 152 -14.57 -5.14 13.06
CA ILE A 152 -15.77 -4.60 12.41
C ILE A 152 -16.75 -5.74 12.09
N ALA A 153 -16.26 -6.82 11.48
CA ALA A 153 -17.10 -7.96 11.10
C ALA A 153 -17.81 -8.58 12.32
N ARG A 154 -17.06 -8.89 13.37
CA ARG A 154 -17.58 -9.65 14.51
C ARG A 154 -18.24 -8.80 15.56
N ALA A 155 -17.64 -7.64 15.93
CA ALA A 155 -18.14 -6.83 17.03
C ALA A 155 -19.21 -5.82 16.60
N ILE A 156 -19.18 -5.33 15.36
CA ILE A 156 -20.10 -4.28 14.89
C ILE A 156 -21.19 -4.89 14.02
N ILE A 157 -20.83 -5.67 13.00
CA ILE A 157 -21.79 -6.31 12.10
C ILE A 157 -22.42 -7.55 12.75
N GLY A 158 -21.62 -8.35 13.47
CA GLY A 158 -22.08 -9.57 14.14
C GLY A 158 -21.97 -10.82 13.26
N THR A 159 -21.13 -10.81 12.22
CA THR A 159 -20.94 -11.95 11.32
C THR A 159 -19.59 -12.63 11.52
N ASN A 160 -19.53 -13.94 11.28
CA ASN A 160 -18.29 -14.71 11.14
C ASN A 160 -17.88 -14.96 9.68
N SER A 161 -18.61 -14.40 8.71
CA SER A 161 -18.30 -14.50 7.29
C SER A 161 -17.05 -13.66 6.94
N VAL A 162 -15.90 -14.11 7.39
CA VAL A 162 -14.60 -13.44 7.19
C VAL A 162 -13.62 -14.42 6.58
N ASP A 163 -12.98 -14.02 5.50
CA ASP A 163 -11.93 -14.81 4.84
C ASP A 163 -10.76 -13.90 4.41
N ASN A 164 -9.72 -14.49 3.86
CA ASN A 164 -8.52 -13.79 3.43
C ASN A 164 -8.10 -14.27 2.03
N SER A 165 -7.57 -13.34 1.25
CA SER A 165 -7.08 -13.62 -0.12
C SER A 165 -5.95 -14.67 -0.17
N SER A 166 -5.26 -14.94 0.94
CA SER A 166 -4.24 -16.00 1.02
C SER A 166 -4.81 -17.40 0.73
N ARG A 167 -6.12 -17.60 0.87
CA ARG A 167 -6.81 -18.83 0.47
C ARG A 167 -6.56 -19.18 -1.00
N TYR A 168 -6.49 -18.16 -1.86
CA TYR A 168 -6.26 -18.34 -3.30
C TYR A 168 -4.79 -18.12 -3.70
N CYS A 169 -4.01 -17.44 -2.88
CA CYS A 169 -2.65 -17.04 -3.21
C CYS A 169 -1.60 -18.02 -2.69
N GLN A 170 -1.73 -18.51 -1.48
CA GLN A 170 -0.75 -19.37 -0.81
C GLN A 170 -1.24 -20.80 -0.57
N ASN A 171 -2.49 -20.98 -0.20
CA ASN A 171 -3.03 -22.26 0.17
C ASN A 171 -3.06 -23.28 -0.98
N PRO A 172 -3.26 -22.90 -2.26
CA PRO A 172 -3.17 -23.84 -3.38
C PRO A 172 -1.73 -24.21 -3.77
N ALA A 173 -0.74 -23.48 -3.24
CA ALA A 173 0.70 -23.67 -3.55
C ALA A 173 1.42 -24.53 -2.49
N THR A 174 0.76 -24.90 -1.41
CA THR A 174 1.25 -25.80 -0.36
C THR A 174 0.50 -27.12 -0.38
#